data_6f499e7992cd02d7df9446dd0dfecc78
#
_entry.id   6f499e7992cd02d7df9446dd0dfecc78
#
_cell.length_a   1.000
_cell.length_b   1.000
_cell.length_c   1.000
_cell.angle_alpha   90.00
_cell.angle_beta   90.00
_cell.angle_gamma   90.00
#
_symmetry.space_group_name_H-M   'P 1'
#
loop_
_entity.id
_entity.type
_entity.pdbx_description
1 polymer ?
#
loop_
_entity_poly.entity_id
_entity_poly.type
_entity_poly.pdbx_seq_one_letter_code
_entity_poly.pdbx_strand_id
1 'polypeptide(L)'
;NPEVQEEFRGILRFWLDRGVDGFRIDVAHGLVKTDGLPDHLPPVDGDSMGGHDDVPYWGQDGVHEIYRDWHRVLAEYDGDRALCAEAWLPTVDRTAEWVRSDEMHQAFNFPYLMTEWEAPAIREVIAESLHAFPAVGAPATWVLSNHDVVRHASRLALTAENPQGHGIGPDSPGKPLPEQGLRRARAATTVMLALPGSAYLYQGEELGLPEVVELPGEVRQDPTWFRTDGERYGRDGCRVPIPWTADATFAWKLSA
;
A
#
# COMPACT_ATOMS: atom_id res chain seq x y z
N ASN A 1 -12.02 -9.21 22.44
CA ASN A 1 -13.23 -8.80 23.14
C ASN A 1 -14.46 -9.09 22.25
N PRO A 2 -15.42 -9.93 22.69
CA PRO A 2 -16.61 -10.29 21.91
C PRO A 2 -17.50 -9.10 21.53
N GLU A 3 -17.63 -8.09 22.41
CA GLU A 3 -18.41 -6.89 22.12
C GLU A 3 -17.83 -6.09 20.96
N VAL A 4 -16.51 -5.97 20.89
CA VAL A 4 -15.81 -5.30 19.77
C VAL A 4 -16.02 -6.08 18.45
N GLN A 5 -15.97 -7.42 18.52
CA GLN A 5 -16.24 -8.25 17.34
C GLN A 5 -17.66 -8.07 16.82
N GLU A 6 -18.66 -8.02 17.72
CA GLU A 6 -20.04 -7.78 17.31
C GLU A 6 -20.25 -6.37 16.75
N GLU A 7 -19.61 -5.37 17.35
CA GLU A 7 -19.66 -4.00 16.83
C GLU A 7 -19.12 -3.92 15.39
N PHE A 8 -17.99 -4.58 15.10
CA PHE A 8 -17.45 -4.62 13.73
C PHE A 8 -18.37 -5.35 12.75
N ARG A 9 -19.03 -6.45 13.14
CA ARG A 9 -20.08 -7.08 12.31
C ARG A 9 -21.22 -6.10 12.02
N GLY A 10 -21.64 -5.34 13.03
CA GLY A 10 -22.64 -4.28 12.88
C GLY A 10 -22.21 -3.18 11.91
N ILE A 11 -20.95 -2.73 11.98
CA ILE A 11 -20.35 -1.73 11.08
C ILE A 11 -20.34 -2.25 9.64
N LEU A 12 -19.92 -3.49 9.41
CA LEU A 12 -19.91 -4.07 8.07
C LEU A 12 -21.33 -4.12 7.48
N ARG A 13 -22.31 -4.65 8.24
CA ARG A 13 -23.72 -4.69 7.80
C ARG A 13 -24.28 -3.30 7.54
N PHE A 14 -23.98 -2.33 8.40
CA PHE A 14 -24.43 -0.94 8.24
C PHE A 14 -24.07 -0.36 6.87
N TRP A 15 -22.85 -0.62 6.40
CA TRP A 15 -22.42 -0.11 5.10
C TRP A 15 -22.89 -0.98 3.93
N LEU A 16 -22.93 -2.29 4.10
CA LEU A 16 -23.45 -3.22 3.09
C LEU A 16 -24.94 -2.96 2.81
N ASP A 17 -25.74 -2.69 3.85
CA ASP A 17 -27.16 -2.30 3.73
C ASP A 17 -27.35 -0.99 2.96
N ARG A 18 -26.33 -0.16 2.86
CA ARG A 18 -26.30 1.10 2.10
C ARG A 18 -25.76 0.95 0.69
N GLY A 19 -25.47 -0.27 0.27
CA GLY A 19 -25.01 -0.57 -1.09
C GLY A 19 -23.52 -0.45 -1.31
N VAL A 20 -22.70 -0.47 -0.25
CA VAL A 20 -21.24 -0.60 -0.39
C VAL A 20 -20.92 -2.02 -0.85
N ASP A 21 -20.06 -2.16 -1.85
CA ASP A 21 -19.72 -3.46 -2.44
C ASP A 21 -18.52 -4.15 -1.76
N GLY A 22 -17.77 -3.43 -0.93
CA GLY A 22 -16.66 -4.01 -0.21
C GLY A 22 -15.86 -3.01 0.61
N PHE A 23 -14.79 -3.50 1.25
CA PHE A 23 -13.99 -2.71 2.17
C PHE A 23 -12.49 -2.94 1.94
N ARG A 24 -11.72 -1.86 1.99
CA ARG A 24 -10.29 -1.94 2.26
C ARG A 24 -10.08 -1.99 3.76
N ILE A 25 -9.36 -2.97 4.22
CA ILE A 25 -9.03 -3.15 5.63
C ILE A 25 -7.64 -2.59 5.89
N ASP A 26 -7.62 -1.47 6.60
CA ASP A 26 -6.39 -0.77 6.99
C ASP A 26 -5.63 -1.58 8.04
N VAL A 27 -4.30 -1.60 7.93
CA VAL A 27 -3.41 -2.29 8.87
C VAL A 27 -3.90 -3.72 9.20
N ALA A 28 -4.32 -4.45 8.17
CA ALA A 28 -4.95 -5.76 8.33
C ALA A 28 -4.10 -6.77 9.10
N HIS A 29 -2.78 -6.64 9.05
CA HIS A 29 -1.83 -7.48 9.78
C HIS A 29 -1.69 -7.12 11.28
N GLY A 30 -2.37 -6.07 11.74
CA GLY A 30 -2.20 -5.50 13.08
C GLY A 30 -3.33 -5.74 14.07
N LEU A 31 -4.41 -6.48 13.72
CA LEU A 31 -5.59 -6.58 14.58
C LEU A 31 -5.40 -7.52 15.79
N VAL A 32 -4.46 -8.43 15.73
CA VAL A 32 -4.14 -9.36 16.83
C VAL A 32 -2.71 -9.14 17.29
N LYS A 33 -2.51 -9.24 18.58
CA LYS A 33 -1.20 -9.11 19.24
C LYS A 33 -0.81 -10.44 19.89
N THR A 34 0.48 -10.66 20.06
CA THR A 34 0.99 -11.81 20.83
C THR A 34 0.44 -11.81 22.25
N ASP A 35 0.11 -12.98 22.76
CA ASP A 35 -0.36 -13.15 24.13
C ASP A 35 0.64 -12.59 25.15
N GLY A 36 0.10 -11.93 26.17
CA GLY A 36 0.90 -11.28 27.21
C GLY A 36 1.43 -9.89 26.84
N LEU A 37 1.20 -9.42 25.60
CA LEU A 37 1.59 -8.08 25.13
C LEU A 37 3.05 -7.74 25.46
N PRO A 38 4.03 -8.54 25.04
CA PRO A 38 5.42 -8.30 25.36
C PRO A 38 5.88 -6.94 24.82
N ASP A 39 6.71 -6.24 25.60
CA ASP A 39 7.35 -5.02 25.12
C ASP A 39 8.27 -5.34 23.93
N HIS A 40 8.18 -4.51 22.92
CA HIS A 40 9.04 -4.57 21.75
C HIS A 40 9.62 -3.20 21.47
N LEU A 41 10.94 -3.13 21.43
CA LEU A 41 11.63 -1.93 21.00
C LEU A 41 11.73 -1.94 19.49
N PRO A 42 11.17 -0.95 18.79
CA PRO A 42 11.33 -0.86 17.33
C PRO A 42 12.82 -0.76 16.99
N PRO A 43 13.21 -1.25 15.80
CA PRO A 43 14.56 -1.06 15.29
C PRO A 43 14.95 0.43 15.34
N VAL A 44 16.21 0.71 15.67
CA VAL A 44 16.72 2.08 15.81
C VAL A 44 16.53 2.91 14.54
N ASP A 45 16.43 2.26 13.40
CA ASP A 45 16.31 2.92 12.08
C ASP A 45 14.87 3.28 11.69
N GLY A 46 13.91 3.06 12.56
CA GLY A 46 12.55 3.63 12.44
C GLY A 46 11.67 3.05 11.32
N ASP A 47 12.06 1.97 10.68
CA ASP A 47 11.22 1.29 9.70
C ASP A 47 10.29 0.29 10.39
N SER A 48 9.21 0.81 10.95
CA SER A 48 8.18 0.02 11.63
C SER A 48 7.08 -0.50 10.71
N MET A 49 7.15 -0.20 9.41
CA MET A 49 6.10 -0.58 8.45
C MET A 49 6.43 -1.84 7.66
N GLY A 50 7.67 -2.31 7.66
CA GLY A 50 8.10 -3.50 6.93
C GLY A 50 7.93 -4.77 7.74
N GLY A 51 7.19 -5.71 7.19
CA GLY A 51 6.86 -7.02 7.71
C GLY A 51 8.01 -7.83 8.30
N HIS A 52 8.19 -7.70 9.60
CA HIS A 52 9.05 -8.57 10.37
C HIS A 52 8.19 -9.62 11.09
N ASP A 53 8.45 -10.89 10.86
CA ASP A 53 7.72 -11.99 11.51
C ASP A 53 7.91 -12.05 13.04
N ASP A 54 8.92 -11.38 13.57
CA ASP A 54 9.27 -11.37 14.99
C ASP A 54 8.64 -10.21 15.79
N VAL A 55 7.85 -9.36 15.13
CA VAL A 55 7.18 -8.24 15.79
C VAL A 55 5.90 -8.72 16.48
N PRO A 56 5.77 -8.57 17.82
CA PRO A 56 4.68 -9.19 18.57
C PRO A 56 3.30 -8.57 18.30
N TYR A 57 3.21 -7.48 17.55
CA TYR A 57 1.97 -6.79 17.21
C TYR A 57 1.63 -6.81 15.71
N TRP A 58 2.43 -7.49 14.87
CA TRP A 58 2.16 -7.67 13.45
C TRP A 58 2.04 -9.14 13.05
N GLY A 59 1.25 -9.43 12.05
CA GLY A 59 1.21 -10.72 11.37
C GLY A 59 0.81 -11.93 12.21
N GLN A 60 0.14 -11.74 13.36
CA GLN A 60 -0.24 -12.83 14.24
C GLN A 60 -1.36 -13.69 13.63
N ASP A 61 -1.22 -15.01 13.66
CA ASP A 61 -2.17 -15.95 13.02
C ASP A 61 -3.61 -15.83 13.53
N GLY A 62 -3.81 -15.36 14.75
CA GLY A 62 -5.16 -15.11 15.29
C GLY A 62 -6.00 -14.13 14.49
N VAL A 63 -5.40 -13.33 13.61
CA VAL A 63 -6.09 -12.38 12.75
C VAL A 63 -6.99 -13.08 11.71
N HIS A 64 -6.60 -14.27 11.26
CA HIS A 64 -7.34 -15.05 10.27
C HIS A 64 -8.76 -15.41 10.71
N GLU A 65 -8.97 -15.66 12.01
CA GLU A 65 -10.33 -15.91 12.55
C GLU A 65 -11.23 -14.68 12.42
N ILE A 66 -10.67 -13.47 12.55
CA ILE A 66 -11.42 -12.22 12.35
C ILE A 66 -11.87 -12.10 10.90
N TYR A 67 -10.97 -12.42 9.95
CA TYR A 67 -11.29 -12.31 8.52
C TYR A 67 -12.26 -13.37 8.04
N ARG A 68 -12.18 -14.59 8.57
CA ARG A 68 -13.22 -15.61 8.34
C ARG A 68 -14.58 -15.18 8.85
N ASP A 69 -14.61 -14.50 9.99
CA ASP A 69 -15.84 -13.96 10.54
C ASP A 69 -16.42 -12.85 9.66
N TRP A 70 -15.60 -11.92 9.20
CA TRP A 70 -16.03 -10.84 8.30
C TRP A 70 -16.42 -11.37 6.91
N HIS A 71 -15.70 -12.35 6.40
CA HIS A 71 -16.09 -13.04 5.16
C HIS A 71 -17.50 -13.62 5.24
N ARG A 72 -17.86 -14.26 6.37
CA ARG A 72 -19.22 -14.76 6.60
C ARG A 72 -20.26 -13.65 6.61
N VAL A 73 -19.94 -12.49 7.16
CA VAL A 73 -20.86 -11.32 7.11
C VAL A 73 -21.08 -10.86 5.67
N LEU A 74 -20.04 -10.78 4.86
CA LEU A 74 -20.17 -10.40 3.45
C LEU A 74 -21.01 -11.43 2.67
N ALA A 75 -20.87 -12.71 2.97
CA ALA A 75 -21.63 -13.78 2.35
C ALA A 75 -23.14 -13.78 2.69
N GLU A 76 -23.58 -12.94 3.63
CA GLU A 76 -25.02 -12.70 3.90
C GLU A 76 -25.69 -11.86 2.80
N TYR A 77 -24.91 -11.22 1.92
CA TYR A 77 -25.39 -10.27 0.92
C TYR A 77 -25.25 -10.82 -0.50
N ASP A 78 -26.25 -10.51 -1.35
CA ASP A 78 -26.21 -10.87 -2.75
C ASP A 78 -25.15 -10.09 -3.53
N GLY A 79 -24.59 -10.71 -4.57
CA GLY A 79 -23.58 -10.15 -5.44
C GLY A 79 -22.15 -10.30 -4.90
N ASP A 80 -21.20 -9.77 -5.65
CA ASP A 80 -19.77 -9.88 -5.37
C ASP A 80 -19.35 -8.84 -4.31
N ARG A 81 -19.33 -9.25 -3.06
CA ARG A 81 -18.83 -8.42 -1.95
C ARG A 81 -17.37 -8.78 -1.67
N ALA A 82 -16.53 -7.77 -1.48
CA ALA A 82 -15.09 -7.99 -1.39
C ALA A 82 -14.43 -7.33 -0.16
N LEU A 83 -13.42 -8.00 0.38
CA LEU A 83 -12.47 -7.44 1.34
C LEU A 83 -11.09 -7.36 0.68
N CYS A 84 -10.41 -6.23 0.80
CA CYS A 84 -9.05 -6.03 0.34
C CYS A 84 -8.14 -5.68 1.52
N ALA A 85 -7.13 -6.51 1.77
CA ALA A 85 -6.17 -6.29 2.85
C ALA A 85 -5.11 -5.26 2.47
N GLU A 86 -4.93 -4.28 3.35
CA GLU A 86 -3.71 -3.52 3.44
C GLU A 86 -2.85 -4.17 4.53
N ALA A 87 -1.87 -4.99 4.11
CA ALA A 87 -1.04 -5.78 5.01
C ALA A 87 0.42 -5.75 4.53
N TRP A 88 1.28 -5.22 5.39
CA TRP A 88 2.73 -5.25 5.18
C TRP A 88 3.29 -6.54 5.82
N LEU A 89 3.60 -7.51 4.99
CA LEU A 89 4.05 -8.83 5.39
C LEU A 89 5.41 -9.14 4.76
N PRO A 90 6.25 -9.98 5.38
CA PRO A 90 7.64 -10.14 4.97
C PRO A 90 7.82 -10.83 3.63
N THR A 91 6.85 -11.65 3.20
CA THR A 91 6.96 -12.44 1.97
C THR A 91 5.64 -12.47 1.20
N VAL A 92 5.74 -12.79 -0.09
CA VAL A 92 4.56 -13.02 -0.94
C VAL A 92 3.71 -14.19 -0.43
N ASP A 93 4.35 -15.27 0.04
CA ASP A 93 3.65 -16.43 0.60
C ASP A 93 2.82 -16.05 1.84
N ARG A 94 3.41 -15.25 2.75
CA ARG A 94 2.65 -14.74 3.91
C ARG A 94 1.49 -13.85 3.48
N THR A 95 1.67 -13.02 2.45
CA THR A 95 0.58 -12.19 1.92
C THR A 95 -0.55 -13.04 1.32
N ALA A 96 -0.21 -14.14 0.64
CA ALA A 96 -1.18 -15.05 0.06
C ALA A 96 -2.06 -15.74 1.12
N GLU A 97 -1.56 -15.93 2.33
CA GLU A 97 -2.35 -16.52 3.42
C GLU A 97 -3.57 -15.68 3.81
N TRP A 98 -3.54 -14.36 3.62
CA TRP A 98 -4.67 -13.46 3.91
C TRP A 98 -5.83 -13.59 2.93
N VAL A 99 -5.60 -14.22 1.77
CA VAL A 99 -6.60 -14.35 0.70
C VAL A 99 -7.01 -15.79 0.44
N ARG A 100 -6.95 -16.65 1.45
CA ARG A 100 -7.58 -17.97 1.40
C ARG A 100 -9.08 -17.83 1.13
N SER A 101 -9.69 -18.84 0.54
CA SER A 101 -11.06 -18.78 0.02
C SER A 101 -12.15 -18.42 1.04
N ASP A 102 -11.87 -18.51 2.32
CA ASP A 102 -12.77 -18.19 3.44
C ASP A 102 -12.36 -16.93 4.22
N GLU A 103 -11.39 -16.18 3.71
CA GLU A 103 -10.83 -14.97 4.34
C GLU A 103 -11.06 -13.72 3.47
N MET A 104 -10.01 -12.94 3.18
CA MET A 104 -10.13 -11.78 2.29
C MET A 104 -10.10 -12.20 0.81
N HIS A 105 -10.63 -11.35 -0.04
CA HIS A 105 -10.69 -11.60 -1.48
C HIS A 105 -9.45 -11.10 -2.20
N GLN A 106 -8.83 -10.06 -1.67
CA GLN A 106 -7.65 -9.40 -2.24
C GLN A 106 -6.70 -8.95 -1.12
N ALA A 107 -5.41 -8.89 -1.42
CA ALA A 107 -4.39 -8.25 -0.60
C ALA A 107 -3.41 -7.53 -1.51
N PHE A 108 -3.10 -6.28 -1.22
CA PHE A 108 -2.13 -5.51 -2.00
C PHE A 108 -0.76 -6.20 -1.99
N ASN A 109 -0.20 -6.41 -3.17
CA ASN A 109 1.12 -7.00 -3.33
C ASN A 109 2.20 -5.94 -3.08
N PHE A 110 2.50 -5.67 -1.82
CA PHE A 110 3.52 -4.71 -1.44
C PHE A 110 4.96 -5.18 -1.75
N PRO A 111 5.31 -6.47 -1.74
CA PRO A 111 6.57 -6.91 -2.30
C PRO A 111 6.78 -6.43 -3.74
N TYR A 112 5.76 -6.55 -4.61
CA TYR A 112 5.83 -6.01 -5.98
C TYR A 112 5.95 -4.48 -6.01
N LEU A 113 5.19 -3.77 -5.19
CA LEU A 113 5.24 -2.31 -5.08
C LEU A 113 6.65 -1.85 -4.71
N MET A 114 7.30 -2.52 -3.75
CA MET A 114 8.61 -2.14 -3.21
C MET A 114 9.79 -2.65 -4.02
N THR A 115 9.55 -3.49 -5.02
CA THR A 115 10.63 -4.05 -5.85
C THR A 115 11.38 -2.96 -6.60
N GLU A 116 12.69 -3.02 -6.58
CA GLU A 116 13.57 -2.14 -7.33
C GLU A 116 13.38 -2.30 -8.85
N TRP A 117 13.67 -1.22 -9.61
CA TRP A 117 13.55 -1.24 -11.07
C TRP A 117 14.69 -2.03 -11.72
N GLU A 118 14.79 -3.30 -11.38
CA GLU A 118 15.78 -4.23 -11.88
C GLU A 118 15.07 -5.48 -12.46
N ALA A 119 15.40 -5.85 -13.69
CA ALA A 119 14.69 -6.92 -14.39
C ALA A 119 14.72 -8.27 -13.67
N PRO A 120 15.83 -8.70 -13.05
CA PRO A 120 15.82 -9.92 -12.23
C PRO A 120 14.86 -9.86 -11.06
N ALA A 121 14.88 -8.77 -10.27
CA ALA A 121 14.04 -8.59 -9.10
C ALA A 121 12.54 -8.55 -9.46
N ILE A 122 12.19 -7.79 -10.50
CA ILE A 122 10.80 -7.73 -11.00
C ILE A 122 10.33 -9.12 -11.46
N ARG A 123 11.18 -9.85 -12.18
CA ARG A 123 10.84 -11.22 -12.63
C ARG A 123 10.63 -12.16 -11.44
N GLU A 124 11.46 -12.07 -10.43
CA GLU A 124 11.39 -12.92 -9.24
C GLU A 124 10.09 -12.69 -8.49
N VAL A 125 9.78 -11.45 -8.09
CA VAL A 125 8.55 -11.13 -7.36
C VAL A 125 7.28 -11.46 -8.15
N ILE A 126 7.30 -11.31 -9.49
CA ILE A 126 6.18 -11.74 -10.34
C ILE A 126 6.05 -13.26 -10.31
N ALA A 127 7.15 -14.01 -10.44
CA ALA A 127 7.11 -15.47 -10.43
C ALA A 127 6.63 -16.03 -9.08
N GLU A 128 7.12 -15.48 -7.97
CA GLU A 128 6.66 -15.81 -6.61
C GLU A 128 5.16 -15.53 -6.47
N SER A 129 4.70 -14.35 -6.89
CA SER A 129 3.28 -13.97 -6.81
C SER A 129 2.39 -14.89 -7.63
N LEU A 130 2.79 -15.24 -8.86
CA LEU A 130 2.05 -16.16 -9.73
C LEU A 130 2.09 -17.62 -9.25
N HIS A 131 2.96 -17.93 -8.31
CA HIS A 131 2.98 -19.22 -7.61
C HIS A 131 2.11 -19.20 -6.34
N ALA A 132 2.33 -18.22 -5.45
CA ALA A 132 1.75 -18.19 -4.11
C ALA A 132 0.23 -17.93 -4.13
N PHE A 133 -0.24 -16.91 -4.84
CA PHE A 133 -1.67 -16.56 -4.84
C PHE A 133 -2.56 -17.65 -5.46
N PRO A 134 -2.25 -18.22 -6.64
CA PRO A 134 -3.04 -19.33 -7.18
C PRO A 134 -3.03 -20.58 -6.28
N ALA A 135 -1.97 -20.81 -5.51
CA ALA A 135 -1.89 -21.95 -4.58
C ALA A 135 -2.97 -21.89 -3.48
N VAL A 136 -3.44 -20.69 -3.13
CA VAL A 136 -4.57 -20.48 -2.21
C VAL A 136 -5.89 -20.20 -2.91
N GLY A 137 -5.92 -20.24 -4.25
CA GLY A 137 -7.12 -20.03 -5.06
C GLY A 137 -7.49 -18.57 -5.32
N ALA A 138 -6.59 -17.62 -5.05
CA ALA A 138 -6.83 -16.19 -5.21
C ALA A 138 -6.00 -15.59 -6.35
N PRO A 139 -6.46 -14.50 -7.00
CA PRO A 139 -5.63 -13.72 -7.90
C PRO A 139 -4.64 -12.84 -7.14
N ALA A 140 -3.47 -12.57 -7.72
CA ALA A 140 -2.60 -11.51 -7.23
C ALA A 140 -3.25 -10.13 -7.41
N THR A 141 -2.96 -9.20 -6.49
CA THR A 141 -3.46 -7.83 -6.55
C THR A 141 -2.30 -6.85 -6.72
N TRP A 142 -2.05 -6.47 -7.96
CA TRP A 142 -0.91 -5.64 -8.35
C TRP A 142 -1.12 -4.17 -8.02
N VAL A 143 -0.08 -3.52 -7.53
CA VAL A 143 -0.09 -2.11 -7.14
C VAL A 143 1.30 -1.50 -7.32
N LEU A 144 1.38 -0.26 -7.83
CA LEU A 144 2.65 0.47 -8.01
C LEU A 144 2.76 1.72 -7.16
N SER A 145 1.65 2.31 -6.72
CA SER A 145 1.61 3.48 -5.84
C SER A 145 0.41 3.44 -4.92
N ASN A 146 0.52 4.17 -3.84
CA ASN A 146 -0.58 4.47 -2.92
C ASN A 146 -0.31 5.81 -2.22
N HIS A 147 -1.13 6.15 -1.24
CA HIS A 147 -1.01 7.40 -0.46
C HIS A 147 0.07 7.36 0.64
N ASP A 148 0.82 6.29 0.76
CA ASP A 148 1.85 6.10 1.81
C ASP A 148 3.27 6.02 1.27
N VAL A 149 3.42 5.87 -0.03
CA VAL A 149 4.74 5.79 -0.69
C VAL A 149 4.93 6.86 -1.74
N VAL A 150 6.17 7.18 -2.02
CA VAL A 150 6.55 8.06 -3.15
C VAL A 150 5.96 7.51 -4.45
N ARG A 151 5.29 8.37 -5.24
CA ARG A 151 4.67 7.98 -6.50
C ARG A 151 5.66 7.26 -7.41
N HIS A 152 5.25 6.18 -8.05
CA HIS A 152 6.16 5.35 -8.84
C HIS A 152 6.82 6.09 -10.00
N ALA A 153 6.18 7.12 -10.56
CA ALA A 153 6.79 7.99 -11.57
C ALA A 153 8.03 8.76 -11.05
N SER A 154 8.20 8.87 -9.75
CA SER A 154 9.41 9.39 -9.12
C SER A 154 10.23 8.29 -8.48
N ARG A 155 9.61 7.37 -7.74
CA ARG A 155 10.29 6.31 -7.00
C ARG A 155 11.16 5.41 -7.88
N LEU A 156 10.67 5.04 -9.06
CA LEU A 156 11.41 4.20 -10.01
C LEU A 156 12.63 4.90 -10.64
N ALA A 157 12.84 6.18 -10.38
CA ALA A 157 13.98 6.95 -10.88
C ALA A 157 14.76 7.65 -9.76
N LEU A 158 14.54 7.25 -8.50
CA LEU A 158 15.39 7.64 -7.40
C LEU A 158 16.81 7.11 -7.63
N THR A 159 17.80 7.80 -7.08
CA THR A 159 19.20 7.39 -7.18
C THR A 159 19.59 6.47 -6.00
N ALA A 160 20.79 5.95 -6.04
CA ALA A 160 21.30 5.07 -5.00
C ALA A 160 21.42 5.72 -3.61
N GLU A 161 21.45 7.07 -3.53
CA GLU A 161 21.46 7.79 -2.27
C GLU A 161 20.08 7.79 -1.57
N ASN A 162 19.00 7.56 -2.31
CA ASN A 162 17.64 7.49 -1.77
C ASN A 162 16.79 6.49 -2.57
N PRO A 163 17.09 5.19 -2.47
CA PRO A 163 16.52 4.19 -3.38
C PRO A 163 14.99 4.02 -3.24
N GLN A 164 14.43 4.18 -2.06
CA GLN A 164 12.99 3.99 -1.82
C GLN A 164 12.27 5.21 -1.23
N GLY A 165 12.99 6.14 -0.61
CA GLY A 165 12.48 7.41 -0.09
C GLY A 165 11.33 7.30 0.92
N HIS A 166 11.54 7.74 2.14
CA HIS A 166 10.47 7.95 3.13
C HIS A 166 9.86 9.35 3.00
N GLY A 167 9.39 9.69 1.79
CA GLY A 167 9.11 11.05 1.41
C GLY A 167 10.37 11.76 0.89
N ILE A 168 10.21 12.55 -0.13
CA ILE A 168 11.28 13.36 -0.72
C ILE A 168 10.90 14.83 -0.74
N GLY A 169 11.90 15.68 -0.58
CA GLY A 169 11.73 17.13 -0.55
C GLY A 169 12.92 17.87 -1.15
N PRO A 170 12.92 19.21 -1.05
CA PRO A 170 13.92 20.05 -1.71
C PRO A 170 15.37 19.69 -1.39
N ASP A 171 15.64 19.29 -0.15
CA ASP A 171 16.98 19.00 0.35
C ASP A 171 17.33 17.51 0.37
N SER A 172 16.44 16.66 -0.12
CA SER A 172 16.68 15.21 -0.15
C SER A 172 17.84 14.87 -1.10
N PRO A 173 18.76 14.01 -0.70
CA PRO A 173 19.73 13.44 -1.63
C PRO A 173 19.02 12.55 -2.65
N GLY A 174 19.64 12.34 -3.80
CA GLY A 174 19.14 11.38 -4.77
C GLY A 174 17.76 11.68 -5.33
N LYS A 175 17.50 12.93 -5.70
CA LYS A 175 16.23 13.34 -6.33
C LYS A 175 15.93 12.52 -7.58
N PRO A 176 14.63 12.26 -7.86
CA PRO A 176 14.25 11.50 -9.04
C PRO A 176 14.62 12.25 -10.33
N LEU A 177 14.94 11.49 -11.38
CA LEU A 177 15.14 12.00 -12.73
C LEU A 177 13.80 11.97 -13.48
N PRO A 178 13.12 13.12 -13.72
CA PRO A 178 11.71 13.14 -14.13
C PRO A 178 11.43 12.40 -15.44
N GLU A 179 12.25 12.63 -16.49
CA GLU A 179 12.05 11.96 -17.78
C GLU A 179 12.27 10.44 -17.70
N GLN A 180 13.26 10.01 -16.93
CA GLN A 180 13.52 8.60 -16.70
C GLN A 180 12.40 7.97 -15.89
N GLY A 181 11.93 8.69 -14.85
CA GLY A 181 10.81 8.28 -14.01
C GLY A 181 9.53 8.02 -14.82
N LEU A 182 9.14 8.96 -15.67
CA LEU A 182 7.96 8.81 -16.52
C LEU A 182 8.09 7.64 -17.50
N ARG A 183 9.27 7.43 -18.12
CA ARG A 183 9.49 6.27 -19.00
C ARG A 183 9.37 4.94 -18.25
N ARG A 184 9.99 4.86 -17.06
CA ARG A 184 9.93 3.66 -16.22
C ARG A 184 8.51 3.41 -15.71
N ALA A 185 7.81 4.45 -15.29
CA ALA A 185 6.42 4.38 -14.85
C ALA A 185 5.50 3.80 -15.94
N ARG A 186 5.60 4.31 -17.17
CA ARG A 186 4.83 3.79 -18.30
C ARG A 186 5.13 2.32 -18.56
N ALA A 187 6.40 1.92 -18.53
CA ALA A 187 6.79 0.53 -18.70
C ALA A 187 6.26 -0.35 -17.57
N ALA A 188 6.41 0.08 -16.31
CA ALA A 188 5.92 -0.64 -15.14
C ALA A 188 4.40 -0.83 -15.16
N THR A 189 3.65 0.24 -15.45
CA THR A 189 2.18 0.18 -15.57
C THR A 189 1.75 -0.75 -16.71
N THR A 190 2.45 -0.71 -17.85
CA THR A 190 2.16 -1.62 -18.99
C THR A 190 2.37 -3.08 -18.58
N VAL A 191 3.47 -3.39 -17.91
CA VAL A 191 3.74 -4.74 -17.40
C VAL A 191 2.68 -5.14 -16.38
N MET A 192 2.37 -4.30 -15.40
CA MET A 192 1.37 -4.55 -14.36
C MET A 192 0.00 -4.89 -14.95
N LEU A 193 -0.47 -4.10 -15.93
CA LEU A 193 -1.77 -4.31 -16.56
C LEU A 193 -1.81 -5.52 -17.51
N ALA A 194 -0.66 -6.07 -17.89
CA ALA A 194 -0.56 -7.29 -18.68
C ALA A 194 -0.49 -8.56 -17.82
N LEU A 195 -0.28 -8.43 -16.51
CA LEU A 195 -0.23 -9.57 -15.60
C LEU A 195 -1.64 -10.08 -15.27
N PRO A 196 -1.82 -11.39 -15.05
CA PRO A 196 -3.10 -11.93 -14.58
C PRO A 196 -3.37 -11.50 -13.14
N GLY A 197 -4.62 -11.17 -12.84
CA GLY A 197 -5.06 -10.74 -11.52
C GLY A 197 -5.73 -9.38 -11.53
N SER A 198 -5.82 -8.75 -10.36
CA SER A 198 -6.38 -7.42 -10.17
C SER A 198 -5.29 -6.36 -10.16
N ALA A 199 -5.56 -5.18 -10.70
CA ALA A 199 -4.65 -4.04 -10.66
C ALA A 199 -5.33 -2.83 -10.02
N TYR A 200 -4.66 -2.21 -9.06
CA TYR A 200 -5.11 -0.96 -8.45
C TYR A 200 -4.25 0.19 -8.95
N LEU A 201 -4.89 1.24 -9.41
CA LEU A 201 -4.25 2.48 -9.82
C LEU A 201 -4.50 3.55 -8.77
N TYR A 202 -3.44 4.14 -8.28
CA TYR A 202 -3.55 5.29 -7.39
C TYR A 202 -3.88 6.53 -8.22
N GLN A 203 -4.77 7.36 -7.72
CA GLN A 203 -5.19 8.59 -8.39
C GLN A 203 -3.98 9.42 -8.88
N GLY A 204 -3.98 9.80 -10.15
CA GLY A 204 -2.90 10.52 -10.81
C GLY A 204 -1.85 9.64 -11.49
N GLU A 205 -1.88 8.31 -11.31
CA GLU A 205 -1.03 7.40 -12.10
C GLU A 205 -1.38 7.45 -13.58
N GLU A 206 -2.66 7.55 -13.90
CA GLU A 206 -3.19 7.70 -15.26
C GLU A 206 -2.66 8.94 -15.98
N LEU A 207 -2.25 9.97 -15.22
CA LEU A 207 -1.63 11.18 -15.72
C LEU A 207 -0.09 11.12 -15.72
N GLY A 208 0.48 10.06 -15.13
CA GLY A 208 1.92 9.96 -14.90
C GLY A 208 2.43 10.99 -13.88
N LEU A 209 1.60 11.39 -12.91
CA LEU A 209 1.97 12.40 -11.91
C LEU A 209 3.19 11.94 -11.11
N PRO A 210 4.26 12.75 -11.05
CA PRO A 210 5.38 12.51 -10.17
C PRO A 210 5.05 12.92 -8.73
N GLU A 211 5.95 12.61 -7.82
CA GLU A 211 5.97 13.17 -6.47
C GLU A 211 6.18 14.68 -6.51
N VAL A 212 5.46 15.42 -5.67
CA VAL A 212 5.69 16.87 -5.53
C VAL A 212 6.82 17.08 -4.52
N VAL A 213 8.04 17.23 -5.03
CA VAL A 213 9.26 17.37 -4.24
C VAL A 213 9.37 18.74 -3.58
N GLU A 214 9.02 19.81 -4.33
CA GLU A 214 9.18 21.22 -3.92
C GLU A 214 7.97 21.74 -3.10
N LEU A 215 7.32 20.86 -2.32
CA LEU A 215 6.19 21.26 -1.50
C LEU A 215 6.66 22.12 -0.31
N PRO A 216 6.17 23.36 -0.18
CA PRO A 216 6.57 24.23 0.92
C PRO A 216 6.21 23.68 2.30
N GLY A 217 7.04 23.98 3.30
CA GLY A 217 6.84 23.48 4.66
C GLY A 217 5.50 23.91 5.29
N GLU A 218 5.05 25.14 4.98
CA GLU A 218 3.80 25.71 5.52
C GLU A 218 2.51 25.04 5.02
N VAL A 219 2.58 24.25 3.94
CA VAL A 219 1.42 23.49 3.44
C VAL A 219 1.46 22.02 3.78
N ARG A 220 2.54 21.56 4.42
CA ARG A 220 2.65 20.16 4.84
C ARG A 220 1.73 19.86 6.00
N GLN A 221 1.13 18.67 5.97
CA GLN A 221 0.15 18.20 6.96
C GLN A 221 0.46 16.82 7.53
N ASP A 222 1.43 16.10 6.96
CA ASP A 222 1.79 14.76 7.47
C ASP A 222 2.35 14.88 8.90
N PRO A 223 1.82 14.11 9.86
CA PRO A 223 2.36 14.09 11.23
C PRO A 223 3.85 13.80 11.32
N THR A 224 4.43 13.12 10.34
CA THR A 224 5.87 12.84 10.28
C THR A 224 6.69 14.13 10.19
N TRP A 225 6.25 15.08 9.37
CA TRP A 225 6.88 16.40 9.25
C TRP A 225 6.97 17.12 10.60
N PHE A 226 5.87 17.14 11.34
CA PHE A 226 5.82 17.82 12.63
C PHE A 226 6.56 17.07 13.73
N ARG A 227 6.48 15.74 13.78
CA ARG A 227 7.17 14.92 14.79
C ARG A 227 8.69 14.92 14.67
N THR A 228 9.19 15.19 13.47
CA THR A 228 10.63 15.21 13.16
C THR A 228 11.17 16.62 12.99
N ASP A 229 10.40 17.64 13.37
CA ASP A 229 10.77 19.06 13.24
C ASP A 229 11.28 19.42 11.83
N GLY A 230 10.65 18.83 10.81
CA GLY A 230 10.99 19.06 9.40
C GLY A 230 12.14 18.21 8.84
N GLU A 231 12.71 17.32 9.61
CA GLU A 231 13.80 16.45 9.12
C GLU A 231 13.32 15.39 8.10
N ARG A 232 12.06 14.94 8.26
CA ARG A 232 11.45 13.96 7.35
C ARG A 232 10.24 14.56 6.66
N TYR A 233 10.23 14.51 5.34
CA TYR A 233 9.19 15.14 4.52
C TYR A 233 7.82 14.44 4.56
N GLY A 234 7.78 13.17 4.95
CA GLY A 234 6.52 12.41 5.04
C GLY A 234 5.88 12.17 3.68
N ARG A 235 4.55 12.09 3.66
CA ARG A 235 3.74 11.60 2.53
C ARG A 235 2.98 12.69 1.78
N ASP A 236 3.16 13.96 2.14
CA ASP A 236 2.39 15.05 1.53
C ASP A 236 2.63 15.17 0.01
N GLY A 237 3.83 14.83 -0.45
CA GLY A 237 4.18 14.91 -1.87
C GLY A 237 3.38 13.98 -2.78
N CYS A 238 2.94 12.83 -2.27
CA CYS A 238 2.07 11.91 -3.01
C CYS A 238 0.56 12.21 -2.83
N ARG A 239 0.19 13.08 -1.89
CA ARG A 239 -1.20 13.38 -1.50
C ARG A 239 -1.72 14.72 -2.03
N VAL A 240 -1.08 15.29 -3.02
CA VAL A 240 -1.48 16.55 -3.61
C VAL A 240 -2.79 16.44 -4.40
N PRO A 241 -3.55 17.55 -4.56
CA PRO A 241 -4.72 17.60 -5.42
C PRO A 241 -4.38 17.21 -6.86
N ILE A 242 -5.28 16.46 -7.51
CA ILE A 242 -5.11 16.07 -8.91
C ILE A 242 -5.49 17.23 -9.82
N PRO A 243 -4.70 17.52 -10.88
CA PRO A 243 -5.10 18.47 -11.90
C PRO A 243 -6.18 17.88 -12.79
N TRP A 244 -7.40 18.41 -12.72
CA TRP A 244 -8.53 17.98 -13.55
C TRP A 244 -8.54 18.61 -14.94
N THR A 245 -7.77 19.69 -15.14
CA THR A 245 -7.62 20.39 -16.42
C THR A 245 -6.17 20.79 -16.62
N ALA A 246 -5.76 20.99 -17.87
CA ALA A 246 -4.40 21.44 -18.20
C ALA A 246 -4.07 22.82 -17.58
N ASP A 247 -5.07 23.65 -17.33
CA ASP A 247 -4.94 24.98 -16.77
C ASP A 247 -5.23 25.02 -15.25
N ALA A 248 -5.24 23.87 -14.59
CA ALA A 248 -5.58 23.78 -13.18
C ALA A 248 -4.63 24.64 -12.34
N THR A 249 -5.17 25.71 -11.76
CA THR A 249 -4.43 26.61 -10.86
C THR A 249 -4.02 25.96 -9.56
N PHE A 250 -4.58 24.78 -9.26
CA PHE A 250 -4.21 23.93 -8.12
C PHE A 250 -3.11 22.92 -8.44
N ALA A 251 -2.80 22.74 -9.71
CA ALA A 251 -1.60 22.03 -10.07
C ALA A 251 -0.43 22.89 -9.58
N TRP A 252 0.23 22.42 -8.54
CA TRP A 252 1.58 22.87 -8.24
C TRP A 252 2.28 22.95 -9.59
N LYS A 253 2.82 24.10 -9.93
CA LYS A 253 3.55 24.24 -11.18
C LYS A 253 4.59 23.13 -11.18
N LEU A 254 4.26 22.04 -11.85
CA LEU A 254 5.23 21.04 -12.22
C LEU A 254 6.20 21.84 -13.08
N SER A 255 7.32 22.24 -12.49
CA SER A 255 8.36 22.93 -13.22
C SER A 255 8.75 22.04 -14.38
N ALA A 256 8.50 22.58 -15.56
CA ALA A 256 8.90 21.97 -16.82
C ALA A 256 10.41 21.73 -16.84
#